data_4f6c8417dff201b1edef4e7f7ffb8c96
#
_entry.id   4f6c8417dff201b1edef4e7f7ffb8c96
#
_cell.length_a   1.000
_cell.length_b   1.000
_cell.length_c   1.000
_cell.angle_alpha   90.00
_cell.angle_beta   90.00
_cell.angle_gamma   90.00
#
_symmetry.space_group_name_H-M   'P 1'
#
loop_
_entity.id
_entity.type
_entity.pdbx_description
1 polymer ?
#
loop_
_entity_poly.entity_id
_entity_poly.type
_entity_poly.pdbx_seq_one_letter_code
_entity_poly.pdbx_strand_id
1 'polypeptide(L)'
;MKIMAFLSALLFSASALADDHEDSGPYYAFFHMQVADPAAVVDSMDRFWASDCGKQYPADVALSQEVFNGGYTSTHFIINTFQNSADQAKAAELMRTCASSIQFLQELAAAGTVPTTQYMGPAAVDENDWGKDSVFSKFDIIVKPQDQAAYAAAYGKMMKEAAKDIDLRSYGL
;
A
#
# COMPACT_ATOMS: atom_id res chain seq x y z
N MET A 1 -67.64 -12.46 -10.84
CA MET A 1 -66.53 -11.74 -11.48
C MET A 1 -65.26 -12.02 -10.67
N LYS A 2 -64.40 -12.89 -11.19
CA LYS A 2 -63.12 -13.26 -10.54
C LYS A 2 -62.01 -12.48 -11.24
N ILE A 3 -61.37 -11.58 -10.52
CA ILE A 3 -60.19 -10.81 -11.01
C ILE A 3 -58.97 -11.65 -10.61
N MET A 4 -58.34 -12.26 -11.62
CA MET A 4 -57.02 -12.90 -11.47
C MET A 4 -55.93 -11.79 -11.53
N ALA A 5 -55.26 -11.58 -10.42
CA ALA A 5 -54.04 -10.75 -10.38
C ALA A 5 -52.86 -11.61 -10.81
N PHE A 6 -52.27 -11.29 -11.97
CA PHE A 6 -50.98 -11.83 -12.42
C PHE A 6 -49.88 -11.14 -11.65
N LEU A 7 -49.23 -11.86 -10.76
CA LEU A 7 -48.00 -11.43 -10.08
C LEU A 7 -46.82 -11.88 -10.93
N SER A 8 -46.31 -10.99 -11.79
CA SER A 8 -45.09 -11.22 -12.55
C SER A 8 -43.88 -11.01 -11.62
N ALA A 9 -43.30 -12.12 -11.17
CA ALA A 9 -42.02 -12.10 -10.48
C ALA A 9 -40.91 -11.81 -11.50
N LEU A 10 -40.42 -10.58 -11.50
CA LEU A 10 -39.15 -10.19 -12.16
C LEU A 10 -38.01 -10.78 -11.35
N LEU A 11 -37.50 -11.93 -11.79
CA LEU A 11 -36.19 -12.43 -11.36
C LEU A 11 -35.12 -11.55 -11.96
N PHE A 12 -34.67 -10.57 -11.20
CA PHE A 12 -33.38 -9.92 -11.44
C PHE A 12 -32.29 -10.95 -11.18
N SER A 13 -31.81 -11.59 -12.21
CA SER A 13 -30.52 -12.27 -12.18
C SER A 13 -29.46 -11.19 -12.08
N ALA A 14 -29.04 -10.87 -10.86
CA ALA A 14 -27.79 -10.17 -10.64
C ALA A 14 -26.68 -11.13 -11.07
N SER A 15 -26.30 -11.06 -12.34
CA SER A 15 -25.01 -11.55 -12.79
C SER A 15 -23.99 -10.66 -12.04
N ALA A 16 -23.46 -11.16 -10.92
CA ALA A 16 -22.22 -10.65 -10.42
C ALA A 16 -21.21 -10.85 -11.55
N LEU A 17 -20.90 -9.79 -12.26
CA LEU A 17 -19.66 -9.69 -13.00
C LEU A 17 -18.58 -9.73 -11.89
N ALA A 18 -18.16 -10.93 -11.53
CA ALA A 18 -16.86 -11.14 -10.98
C ALA A 18 -15.94 -10.72 -12.13
N ASP A 19 -15.49 -9.48 -12.10
CA ASP A 19 -14.33 -9.07 -12.86
C ASP A 19 -13.21 -9.95 -12.32
N ASP A 20 -12.80 -10.96 -13.09
CA ASP A 20 -11.53 -11.65 -12.90
C ASP A 20 -10.42 -10.63 -13.21
N HIS A 21 -10.28 -9.62 -12.35
CA HIS A 21 -9.03 -8.92 -12.24
C HIS A 21 -8.04 -9.96 -11.72
N GLU A 22 -7.28 -10.55 -12.63
CA GLU A 22 -6.05 -11.25 -12.26
C GLU A 22 -5.33 -10.34 -11.28
N ASP A 23 -5.04 -10.88 -10.10
CA ASP A 23 -4.33 -10.19 -9.03
C ASP A 23 -2.94 -9.79 -9.58
N SER A 24 -2.85 -8.59 -10.14
CA SER A 24 -1.81 -8.15 -11.06
C SER A 24 -0.59 -7.63 -10.29
N GLY A 25 0.06 -8.51 -9.54
CA GLY A 25 1.34 -8.22 -8.91
C GLY A 25 1.22 -7.56 -7.53
N PRO A 26 2.35 -7.08 -6.97
CA PRO A 26 2.37 -6.55 -5.63
C PRO A 26 1.60 -5.24 -5.50
N TYR A 27 0.98 -5.05 -4.31
CA TYR A 27 0.34 -3.81 -3.91
C TYR A 27 1.23 -3.10 -2.90
N TYR A 28 1.44 -1.82 -3.11
CA TYR A 28 2.21 -0.95 -2.24
C TYR A 28 1.28 -0.02 -1.47
N ALA A 29 1.29 -0.12 -0.13
CA ALA A 29 0.51 0.76 0.74
C ALA A 29 1.45 1.70 1.50
N PHE A 30 1.28 2.99 1.31
CA PHE A 30 2.07 4.03 1.95
C PHE A 30 1.27 4.70 3.06
N PHE A 31 1.85 4.80 4.24
CA PHE A 31 1.28 5.45 5.40
C PHE A 31 2.22 6.56 5.86
N HIS A 32 2.01 7.77 5.34
CA HIS A 32 2.80 8.94 5.71
C HIS A 32 2.35 9.50 7.06
N MET A 33 3.30 9.94 7.88
CA MET A 33 3.03 10.40 9.23
C MET A 33 4.03 11.43 9.71
N GLN A 34 3.60 12.32 10.60
CA GLN A 34 4.52 13.03 11.47
C GLN A 34 4.84 12.14 12.66
N VAL A 35 6.11 12.03 12.99
CA VAL A 35 6.60 11.22 14.12
C VAL A 35 7.37 12.14 15.08
N ALA A 36 6.89 12.23 16.32
CA ALA A 36 7.56 13.03 17.35
C ALA A 36 8.73 12.27 18.00
N ASP A 37 8.57 10.96 18.18
CA ASP A 37 9.58 10.07 18.79
C ASP A 37 9.85 8.85 17.86
N PRO A 38 10.82 8.97 16.93
CA PRO A 38 11.15 7.86 16.03
C PRO A 38 11.68 6.61 16.74
N ALA A 39 12.39 6.77 17.87
CA ALA A 39 12.91 5.63 18.61
C ALA A 39 11.76 4.80 19.21
N ALA A 40 10.76 5.46 19.81
CA ALA A 40 9.59 4.79 20.33
C ALA A 40 8.77 4.06 19.24
N VAL A 41 8.73 4.62 18.02
CA VAL A 41 8.10 3.97 16.87
C VAL A 41 8.84 2.68 16.49
N VAL A 42 10.17 2.73 16.38
CA VAL A 42 11.00 1.54 16.09
C VAL A 42 10.81 0.47 17.16
N ASP A 43 10.91 0.83 18.44
CA ASP A 43 10.70 -0.10 19.56
C ASP A 43 9.32 -0.75 19.50
N SER A 44 8.30 -0.01 19.13
CA SER A 44 6.93 -0.51 18.98
C SER A 44 6.80 -1.49 17.80
N MET A 45 7.44 -1.18 16.67
CA MET A 45 7.52 -2.07 15.52
C MET A 45 8.23 -3.37 15.89
N ASP A 46 9.37 -3.32 16.58
CA ASP A 46 10.12 -4.51 16.99
C ASP A 46 9.29 -5.42 17.90
N ARG A 47 8.55 -4.84 18.85
CA ARG A 47 7.63 -5.61 19.71
C ARG A 47 6.50 -6.26 18.91
N PHE A 48 5.92 -5.53 17.96
CA PHE A 48 4.89 -6.07 17.09
C PHE A 48 5.41 -7.25 16.26
N TRP A 49 6.56 -7.11 15.60
CA TRP A 49 7.14 -8.17 14.77
C TRP A 49 7.56 -9.40 15.58
N ALA A 50 7.95 -9.23 16.86
CA ALA A 50 8.24 -10.35 17.76
C ALA A 50 6.98 -11.11 18.19
N SER A 51 5.80 -10.52 18.07
CA SER A 51 4.52 -11.12 18.47
C SER A 51 4.02 -12.17 17.47
N ASP A 52 3.05 -12.99 17.93
CA ASP A 52 2.42 -13.98 17.05
C ASP A 52 1.57 -13.33 15.94
N CYS A 53 1.07 -12.11 16.14
CA CYS A 53 0.37 -11.35 15.12
C CYS A 53 1.35 -10.85 14.04
N GLY A 54 2.47 -10.28 14.46
CA GLY A 54 3.49 -9.79 13.55
C GLY A 54 4.07 -10.88 12.66
N LYS A 55 4.35 -12.07 13.23
CA LYS A 55 4.82 -13.24 12.48
C LYS A 55 3.84 -13.75 11.42
N GLN A 56 2.56 -13.42 11.54
CA GLN A 56 1.50 -13.79 10.60
C GLN A 56 1.15 -12.67 9.63
N TYR A 57 1.75 -11.49 9.81
CA TYR A 57 1.46 -10.33 8.98
C TYR A 57 2.01 -10.55 7.56
N PRO A 58 1.16 -10.55 6.51
CA PRO A 58 1.54 -11.03 5.20
C PRO A 58 2.04 -9.91 4.29
N ALA A 59 2.98 -9.10 4.76
CA ALA A 59 3.61 -8.06 3.96
C ALA A 59 5.07 -7.86 4.35
N ASP A 60 5.88 -7.45 3.40
CA ASP A 60 7.16 -6.82 3.70
C ASP A 60 6.90 -5.38 4.13
N VAL A 61 7.55 -4.96 5.21
CA VAL A 61 7.31 -3.64 5.79
C VAL A 61 8.61 -2.91 6.04
N ALA A 62 8.66 -1.65 5.62
CA ALA A 62 9.77 -0.76 5.90
C ALA A 62 9.29 0.57 6.48
N LEU A 63 10.03 1.08 7.47
CA LEU A 63 9.91 2.45 7.95
C LEU A 63 11.00 3.29 7.30
N SER A 64 10.62 4.40 6.71
CA SER A 64 11.53 5.32 6.03
C SER A 64 11.39 6.72 6.60
N GLN A 65 12.54 7.40 6.76
CA GLN A 65 12.57 8.82 7.10
C GLN A 65 12.51 9.66 5.81
N GLU A 66 11.70 10.69 5.82
CA GLU A 66 11.62 11.67 4.74
C GLU A 66 12.60 12.80 5.01
N VAL A 67 13.59 12.97 4.12
CA VAL A 67 14.64 14.00 4.25
C VAL A 67 14.30 15.24 3.42
N PHE A 68 13.72 15.03 2.21
CA PHE A 68 13.29 16.08 1.30
C PHE A 68 11.85 15.80 0.87
N ASN A 69 10.88 16.37 1.56
CA ASN A 69 9.46 16.08 1.35
C ASN A 69 8.66 17.28 0.81
N GLY A 70 9.31 18.32 0.34
CA GLY A 70 8.69 19.48 -0.30
C GLY A 70 7.70 20.20 0.60
N GLY A 71 6.44 20.27 0.18
CA GLY A 71 5.35 20.90 0.94
C GLY A 71 4.60 19.97 1.90
N TYR A 72 5.00 18.71 2.02
CA TYR A 72 4.36 17.77 2.94
C TYR A 72 4.83 18.00 4.39
N THR A 73 3.96 17.68 5.33
CA THR A 73 4.23 17.80 6.77
C THR A 73 4.69 16.49 7.41
N SER A 74 4.65 15.40 6.67
CA SER A 74 5.16 14.10 7.12
C SER A 74 6.67 14.13 7.33
N THR A 75 7.15 13.32 8.26
CA THR A 75 8.57 13.13 8.56
C THR A 75 9.03 11.71 8.28
N HIS A 76 8.08 10.78 8.23
CA HIS A 76 8.30 9.36 7.99
C HIS A 76 7.13 8.77 7.21
N PHE A 77 7.38 7.64 6.56
CA PHE A 77 6.32 6.76 6.06
C PHE A 77 6.63 5.30 6.37
N ILE A 78 5.58 4.52 6.55
CA ILE A 78 5.63 3.07 6.52
C ILE A 78 5.13 2.63 5.15
N ILE A 79 5.87 1.74 4.49
CA ILE A 79 5.43 1.06 3.28
C ILE A 79 5.17 -0.40 3.60
N ASN A 80 4.01 -0.91 3.17
CA ASN A 80 3.69 -2.32 3.18
C ASN A 80 3.63 -2.82 1.74
N THR A 81 4.35 -3.90 1.45
CA THR A 81 4.32 -4.57 0.15
C THR A 81 3.59 -5.90 0.29
N PHE A 82 2.40 -5.98 -0.28
CA PHE A 82 1.56 -7.17 -0.32
C PHE A 82 1.73 -7.88 -1.66
N GLN A 83 1.83 -9.21 -1.66
CA GLN A 83 1.97 -9.97 -2.90
C GLN A 83 0.68 -10.02 -3.72
N ASN A 84 -0.49 -9.86 -3.06
CA ASN A 84 -1.81 -9.92 -3.67
C ASN A 84 -2.86 -9.26 -2.77
N SER A 85 -4.09 -9.14 -3.27
CA SER A 85 -5.22 -8.54 -2.54
C SER A 85 -5.67 -9.37 -1.32
N ALA A 86 -5.50 -10.69 -1.35
CA ALA A 86 -5.83 -11.56 -0.22
C ALA A 86 -4.90 -11.33 0.97
N ASP A 87 -3.61 -11.10 0.71
CA ASP A 87 -2.64 -10.73 1.75
C ASP A 87 -2.99 -9.38 2.37
N GLN A 88 -3.37 -8.40 1.56
CA GLN A 88 -3.83 -7.10 2.07
C GLN A 88 -5.07 -7.24 2.96
N ALA A 89 -6.06 -8.04 2.54
CA ALA A 89 -7.26 -8.28 3.32
C ALA A 89 -6.94 -8.98 4.66
N LYS A 90 -6.03 -9.96 4.66
CA LYS A 90 -5.56 -10.65 5.86
C LYS A 90 -4.82 -9.69 6.80
N ALA A 91 -3.96 -8.82 6.26
CA ALA A 91 -3.27 -7.80 7.06
C ALA A 91 -4.26 -6.86 7.73
N ALA A 92 -5.26 -6.36 7.00
CA ALA A 92 -6.31 -5.49 7.54
C ALA A 92 -7.09 -6.18 8.67
N GLU A 93 -7.40 -7.48 8.53
CA GLU A 93 -8.06 -8.26 9.57
C GLU A 93 -7.18 -8.41 10.81
N LEU A 94 -5.90 -8.76 10.66
CA LEU A 94 -4.94 -8.84 11.75
C LEU A 94 -4.80 -7.51 12.50
N MET A 95 -4.69 -6.40 11.77
CA MET A 95 -4.57 -5.07 12.38
C MET A 95 -5.81 -4.67 13.18
N ARG A 96 -7.00 -5.16 12.80
CA ARG A 96 -8.27 -4.85 13.44
C ARG A 96 -8.59 -5.74 14.65
N THR A 97 -8.16 -7.00 14.62
CA THR A 97 -8.63 -8.01 15.58
C THR A 97 -7.57 -8.53 16.53
N CYS A 98 -6.30 -8.47 16.16
CA CYS A 98 -5.24 -9.03 16.98
C CYS A 98 -4.80 -8.07 18.09
N ALA A 99 -4.70 -8.57 19.32
CA ALA A 99 -4.38 -7.75 20.49
C ALA A 99 -3.04 -7.02 20.36
N SER A 100 -1.99 -7.68 19.83
CA SER A 100 -0.68 -7.05 19.62
C SER A 100 -0.70 -5.98 18.54
N SER A 101 -1.58 -6.09 17.54
CA SER A 101 -1.79 -5.04 16.52
C SER A 101 -2.45 -3.81 17.13
N ILE A 102 -3.48 -4.02 17.95
CA ILE A 102 -4.16 -2.94 18.66
C ILE A 102 -3.20 -2.22 19.60
N GLN A 103 -2.38 -2.98 20.35
CA GLN A 103 -1.33 -2.42 21.19
C GLN A 103 -0.33 -1.60 20.39
N PHE A 104 0.16 -2.12 19.25
CA PHE A 104 1.07 -1.41 18.35
C PHE A 104 0.50 -0.05 17.92
N LEU A 105 -0.76 0.01 17.47
CA LEU A 105 -1.40 1.26 17.10
C LEU A 105 -1.52 2.25 18.26
N GLN A 106 -1.79 1.76 19.46
CA GLN A 106 -1.81 2.59 20.67
C GLN A 106 -0.42 3.15 21.04
N GLU A 107 0.61 2.34 20.87
CA GLU A 107 2.00 2.76 21.10
C GLU A 107 2.45 3.80 20.07
N LEU A 108 2.09 3.65 18.79
CA LEU A 108 2.33 4.67 17.77
C LEU A 108 1.68 6.00 18.15
N ALA A 109 0.43 5.97 18.59
CA ALA A 109 -0.27 7.17 19.04
C ALA A 109 0.41 7.80 20.28
N ALA A 110 0.84 6.99 21.24
CA ALA A 110 1.56 7.44 22.45
C ALA A 110 2.94 8.04 22.11
N ALA A 111 3.62 7.57 21.05
CA ALA A 111 4.84 8.13 20.52
C ALA A 111 4.63 9.48 19.77
N GLY A 112 3.41 10.02 19.78
CA GLY A 112 3.08 11.27 19.09
C GLY A 112 3.03 11.16 17.57
N THR A 113 2.71 9.96 17.05
CA THR A 113 2.56 9.75 15.62
C THR A 113 1.21 10.27 15.15
N VAL A 114 1.23 11.14 14.13
CA VAL A 114 0.03 11.71 13.51
C VAL A 114 -0.01 11.32 12.03
N PRO A 115 -1.00 10.53 11.59
CA PRO A 115 -1.18 10.22 10.16
C PRO A 115 -1.42 11.48 9.34
N THR A 116 -0.82 11.57 8.15
CA THR A 116 -0.98 12.71 7.24
C THR A 116 -1.64 12.29 5.92
N THR A 117 -1.06 11.32 5.21
CA THR A 117 -1.55 10.86 3.90
C THR A 117 -1.42 9.34 3.82
N GLN A 118 -2.41 8.71 3.20
CA GLN A 118 -2.39 7.27 2.96
C GLN A 118 -2.88 6.99 1.55
N TYR A 119 -2.22 6.08 0.86
CA TYR A 119 -2.68 5.56 -0.43
C TYR A 119 -2.13 4.16 -0.66
N MET A 120 -2.79 3.42 -1.52
CA MET A 120 -2.40 2.08 -1.93
C MET A 120 -2.75 1.86 -3.39
N GLY A 121 -1.91 1.11 -4.09
CA GLY A 121 -2.16 0.70 -5.47
C GLY A 121 -1.18 -0.38 -5.93
N PRO A 122 -1.50 -1.04 -7.05
CA PRO A 122 -0.55 -1.89 -7.73
C PRO A 122 0.55 -1.03 -8.37
N ALA A 123 1.74 -1.59 -8.53
CA ALA A 123 2.76 -0.97 -9.34
C ALA A 123 2.47 -1.18 -10.84
N ALA A 124 2.52 -0.12 -11.62
CA ALA A 124 2.46 -0.20 -13.09
C ALA A 124 3.82 -0.58 -13.70
N VAL A 125 4.90 -0.28 -12.99
CA VAL A 125 6.28 -0.68 -13.30
C VAL A 125 6.93 -1.06 -11.96
N ASP A 126 7.55 -2.22 -11.90
CA ASP A 126 8.21 -2.74 -10.70
C ASP A 126 9.45 -3.55 -11.12
N GLU A 127 10.60 -2.96 -10.97
CA GLU A 127 11.87 -3.53 -11.44
C GLU A 127 12.87 -3.65 -10.30
N ASN A 128 13.43 -4.85 -10.19
CA ASN A 128 14.46 -5.24 -9.23
C ASN A 128 13.97 -5.39 -7.76
N ASP A 129 14.93 -5.54 -6.87
CA ASP A 129 14.67 -5.89 -5.45
C ASP A 129 14.88 -4.65 -4.55
N TRP A 130 13.78 -4.00 -4.23
CA TRP A 130 13.72 -2.86 -3.33
C TRP A 130 14.25 -3.15 -1.91
N GLY A 131 14.15 -4.41 -1.46
CA GLY A 131 14.59 -4.81 -0.13
C GLY A 131 16.10 -4.66 0.10
N LYS A 132 16.87 -4.48 -0.96
CA LYS A 132 18.32 -4.23 -0.91
C LYS A 132 18.69 -2.75 -0.86
N ASP A 133 17.72 -1.87 -1.03
CA ASP A 133 17.95 -0.43 -1.07
C ASP A 133 17.66 0.20 0.29
N SER A 134 18.48 1.13 0.72
CA SER A 134 18.33 1.87 1.96
C SER A 134 17.99 3.35 1.76
N VAL A 135 18.10 3.85 0.53
CA VAL A 135 17.78 5.23 0.15
C VAL A 135 16.96 5.23 -1.11
N PHE A 136 15.84 5.94 -1.07
CA PHE A 136 14.89 6.05 -2.18
C PHE A 136 14.64 7.51 -2.52
N SER A 137 14.47 7.79 -3.81
CA SER A 137 13.87 9.03 -4.29
C SER A 137 12.43 8.74 -4.72
N LYS A 138 11.46 9.36 -4.06
CA LYS A 138 10.03 9.22 -4.35
C LYS A 138 9.49 10.53 -4.91
N PHE A 139 8.72 10.46 -5.99
CA PHE A 139 8.07 11.60 -6.62
C PHE A 139 6.58 11.33 -6.72
N ASP A 140 5.75 12.19 -6.14
CA ASP A 140 4.31 12.15 -6.31
C ASP A 140 3.94 12.94 -7.57
N ILE A 141 3.35 12.25 -8.55
CA ILE A 141 3.05 12.80 -9.87
C ILE A 141 1.56 12.70 -10.13
N ILE A 142 0.95 13.80 -10.55
CA ILE A 142 -0.46 13.83 -10.93
C ILE A 142 -0.55 13.59 -12.44
N VAL A 143 -1.15 12.47 -12.82
CA VAL A 143 -1.39 12.10 -14.22
C VAL A 143 -2.90 11.98 -14.46
N LYS A 144 -3.39 12.58 -15.55
CA LYS A 144 -4.82 12.44 -15.91
C LYS A 144 -5.14 10.97 -16.22
N PRO A 145 -6.34 10.47 -15.86
CA PRO A 145 -6.69 9.06 -16.06
C PRO A 145 -6.45 8.54 -17.47
N GLN A 146 -6.79 9.32 -18.50
CA GLN A 146 -6.61 8.94 -19.91
C GLN A 146 -5.14 8.85 -20.34
N ASP A 147 -4.22 9.47 -19.59
CA ASP A 147 -2.79 9.54 -19.94
C ASP A 147 -1.94 8.54 -19.12
N GLN A 148 -2.53 7.85 -18.14
CA GLN A 148 -1.80 6.98 -17.20
C GLN A 148 -1.04 5.86 -17.92
N ALA A 149 -1.68 5.13 -18.85
CA ALA A 149 -1.05 4.04 -19.58
C ALA A 149 0.13 4.53 -20.45
N ALA A 150 -0.05 5.66 -21.13
CA ALA A 150 1.01 6.26 -21.94
C ALA A 150 2.18 6.76 -21.07
N TYR A 151 1.86 7.34 -19.92
CA TYR A 151 2.87 7.79 -18.96
C TYR A 151 3.68 6.61 -18.40
N ALA A 152 3.02 5.52 -17.96
CA ALA A 152 3.70 4.32 -17.46
C ALA A 152 4.62 3.70 -18.50
N ALA A 153 4.17 3.59 -19.77
CA ALA A 153 4.99 3.08 -20.86
C ALA A 153 6.21 3.98 -21.13
N ALA A 154 6.03 5.29 -21.15
CA ALA A 154 7.12 6.25 -21.36
C ALA A 154 8.12 6.23 -20.20
N TYR A 155 7.63 6.18 -18.95
CA TYR A 155 8.46 6.06 -17.75
C TYR A 155 9.29 4.79 -17.77
N GLY A 156 8.68 3.62 -17.96
CA GLY A 156 9.39 2.35 -18.03
C GLY A 156 10.47 2.32 -19.09
N LYS A 157 10.19 2.87 -20.29
CA LYS A 157 11.19 3.00 -21.36
C LYS A 157 12.35 3.90 -20.94
N MET A 158 12.06 5.07 -20.39
CA MET A 158 13.08 6.04 -19.95
C MET A 158 13.97 5.43 -18.87
N MET A 159 13.38 4.81 -17.85
CA MET A 159 14.13 4.24 -16.75
C MET A 159 14.99 3.05 -17.18
N LYS A 160 14.50 2.22 -18.10
CA LYS A 160 15.26 1.12 -18.67
C LYS A 160 16.47 1.59 -19.48
N GLU A 161 16.37 2.72 -20.17
CA GLU A 161 17.52 3.33 -20.86
C GLU A 161 18.47 3.96 -19.84
N ALA A 162 17.98 4.73 -18.86
CA ALA A 162 18.81 5.36 -17.85
C ALA A 162 19.61 4.33 -17.02
N ALA A 163 19.01 3.18 -16.70
CA ALA A 163 19.67 2.12 -15.95
C ALA A 163 20.89 1.49 -16.64
N LYS A 164 21.11 1.78 -17.94
CA LYS A 164 22.32 1.34 -18.66
C LYS A 164 23.51 2.24 -18.38
N ASP A 165 23.25 3.50 -18.07
CA ASP A 165 24.27 4.53 -17.95
C ASP A 165 24.57 4.92 -16.49
N ILE A 166 23.63 4.64 -15.58
CA ILE A 166 23.76 4.92 -14.16
C ILE A 166 23.52 3.64 -13.35
N ASP A 167 24.16 3.55 -12.17
CA ASP A 167 23.97 2.42 -11.24
C ASP A 167 22.61 2.57 -10.52
N LEU A 168 21.52 2.41 -11.29
CA LEU A 168 20.17 2.45 -10.78
C LEU A 168 19.75 1.02 -10.41
N ARG A 169 19.56 0.77 -9.12
CA ARG A 169 19.34 -0.58 -8.59
C ARG A 169 17.88 -1.01 -8.71
N SER A 170 16.95 -0.12 -8.34
CA SER A 170 15.51 -0.42 -8.39
C SER A 170 14.73 0.81 -8.87
N TYR A 171 13.63 0.60 -9.56
CA TYR A 171 12.72 1.67 -9.93
C TYR A 171 11.30 1.12 -10.14
N GLY A 172 10.30 1.97 -9.89
CA GLY A 172 8.89 1.61 -10.01
C GLY A 172 7.97 2.81 -10.21
N LEU A 173 6.74 2.52 -10.59
CA LEU A 173 5.68 3.50 -10.79
C LEU A 173 4.33 2.88 -10.38
#